data_a2f416de5e434d98ff156ff3cea31fa1
#
_entry.id   a2f416de5e434d98ff156ff3cea31fa1
#
_cell.length_a   1.000
_cell.length_b   1.000
_cell.length_c   1.000
_cell.angle_alpha   90.00
_cell.angle_beta   90.00
_cell.angle_gamma   90.00
#
_symmetry.space_group_name_H-M   'P 1'
#
loop_
_entity.id
_entity.type
_entity.pdbx_description
1 polymer ?
#
loop_
_entity_poly.entity_id
_entity_poly.type
_entity_poly.pdbx_seq_one_letter_code
_entity_poly.pdbx_strand_id
1 'polypeptide(L)'
;MLMPKRVKRRRVHRGRMTGKATKGNTLAYGTYGMIATEPCWIKSNQIEAARIALTRYTRRDGKVWIKIFPDKPVTKKPADTRMGSGKGSPEFWVAVVKPGRVLFEIEGVSEEVAREALRLAGHKLPCKTKFIKKEEAKGGVKDEN
;
A
#
# COMPACT_ATOMS: atom_id res chain seq x y z
N MET A 1 11.08 8.98 5.04
CA MET A 1 9.98 8.32 4.33
C MET A 1 10.53 7.28 3.37
N LEU A 2 9.68 6.36 3.00
CA LEU A 2 10.09 5.28 2.13
C LEU A 2 10.41 5.80 0.74
N MET A 3 11.54 5.40 0.19
CA MET A 3 11.89 5.73 -1.17
C MET A 3 13.05 4.84 -1.56
N PRO A 4 13.25 4.58 -2.85
CA PRO A 4 14.35 3.73 -3.27
C PRO A 4 15.69 4.40 -2.99
N LYS A 5 16.66 3.60 -2.56
CA LYS A 5 17.98 4.13 -2.32
C LYS A 5 18.68 4.44 -3.63
N ARG A 6 18.35 3.72 -4.68
CA ARG A 6 19.01 3.90 -5.95
C ARG A 6 18.05 3.58 -7.08
N VAL A 7 18.01 4.41 -8.11
CA VAL A 7 17.16 4.15 -9.25
C VAL A 7 17.94 4.36 -10.52
N LYS A 8 17.67 3.55 -11.51
CA LYS A 8 18.29 3.72 -12.80
C LYS A 8 17.70 4.90 -13.51
N ARG A 9 16.44 5.20 -13.27
CA ARG A 9 15.77 6.26 -13.97
C ARG A 9 14.92 7.00 -12.97
N ARG A 10 15.11 8.28 -12.85
CA ARG A 10 14.34 9.05 -11.90
C ARG A 10 13.03 9.56 -12.44
N ARG A 11 12.93 9.72 -13.75
CA ARG A 11 11.69 10.22 -14.35
C ARG A 11 11.09 9.10 -15.15
N VAL A 12 9.85 8.78 -14.86
CA VAL A 12 9.18 7.64 -15.46
C VAL A 12 7.85 8.11 -16.01
N HIS A 13 7.39 7.48 -17.06
CA HIS A 13 6.09 7.82 -17.62
C HIS A 13 5.00 7.33 -16.68
N ARG A 14 3.82 7.96 -16.82
CA ARG A 14 2.73 7.64 -15.92
C ARG A 14 2.28 6.19 -16.03
N GLY A 15 2.13 5.67 -17.20
CA GLY A 15 1.69 4.31 -17.37
C GLY A 15 0.19 4.16 -17.15
N ARG A 16 -0.27 2.93 -17.21
CA ARG A 16 -1.67 2.60 -17.01
C ARG A 16 -1.87 1.78 -15.78
N MET A 17 -3.02 1.95 -15.13
CA MET A 17 -3.34 1.18 -13.95
C MET A 17 -4.51 0.26 -14.27
N THR A 18 -4.31 -0.69 -15.17
CA THR A 18 -5.36 -1.60 -15.56
C THR A 18 -5.07 -2.99 -15.02
N GLY A 19 -6.07 -3.80 -14.94
CA GLY A 19 -5.92 -5.19 -14.53
C GLY A 19 -5.96 -5.37 -13.03
N LYS A 20 -5.77 -6.58 -12.61
CA LYS A 20 -5.75 -6.93 -11.20
C LYS A 20 -4.36 -7.35 -10.82
N ALA A 21 -4.07 -7.33 -9.54
CA ALA A 21 -2.77 -7.75 -9.05
C ALA A 21 -2.61 -9.24 -9.28
N THR A 22 -1.48 -9.64 -9.86
CA THR A 22 -1.17 -11.05 -10.04
C THR A 22 -0.13 -11.50 -9.04
N LYS A 23 0.61 -10.57 -8.43
CA LYS A 23 1.56 -10.88 -7.40
C LYS A 23 1.23 -10.05 -6.18
N GLY A 24 1.54 -10.55 -5.03
CA GLY A 24 1.26 -9.82 -3.80
C GLY A 24 -0.22 -9.72 -3.51
N ASN A 25 -1.00 -10.69 -3.97
CA ASN A 25 -2.43 -10.67 -3.75
C ASN A 25 -2.88 -11.67 -2.68
N THR A 26 -1.95 -12.28 -1.97
CA THR A 26 -2.30 -13.19 -0.88
C THR A 26 -1.43 -12.84 0.32
N LEU A 27 -1.91 -13.23 1.50
CA LEU A 27 -1.14 -13.00 2.72
C LEU A 27 0.05 -13.95 2.76
N ALA A 28 1.22 -13.42 3.04
CA ALA A 28 2.45 -14.22 3.06
C ALA A 28 2.95 -14.42 4.47
N TYR A 29 2.93 -13.40 5.30
CA TYR A 29 3.51 -13.48 6.63
C TYR A 29 2.49 -13.36 7.74
N GLY A 30 1.49 -12.52 7.60
CA GLY A 30 0.57 -12.25 8.68
C GLY A 30 -0.68 -13.09 8.63
N THR A 31 -1.43 -13.04 9.71
CA THR A 31 -2.71 -13.73 9.79
C THR A 31 -3.83 -12.90 9.21
N TYR A 32 -3.72 -11.60 9.30
CA TYR A 32 -4.72 -10.67 8.80
C TYR A 32 -4.06 -9.64 7.92
N GLY A 33 -4.82 -9.07 7.02
CA GLY A 33 -4.26 -8.06 6.14
C GLY A 33 -5.32 -7.20 5.51
N MET A 34 -4.86 -6.33 4.63
CA MET A 34 -5.71 -5.38 3.98
C MET A 34 -5.33 -5.33 2.52
N ILE A 35 -6.32 -5.42 1.64
CA ILE A 35 -6.08 -5.33 0.20
C ILE A 35 -6.74 -4.09 -0.34
N ALA A 36 -6.23 -3.59 -1.45
CA ALA A 36 -6.87 -2.50 -2.17
C ALA A 36 -7.97 -3.07 -3.03
N THR A 37 -9.11 -2.38 -3.09
CA THR A 37 -10.21 -2.83 -3.93
C THR A 37 -10.33 -2.01 -5.20
N GLU A 38 -9.51 -0.99 -5.36
CA GLU A 38 -9.51 -0.17 -6.55
C GLU A 38 -8.08 0.25 -6.85
N PRO A 39 -7.76 0.60 -8.10
CA PRO A 39 -6.39 1.00 -8.40
C PRO A 39 -6.10 2.37 -7.85
N CYS A 40 -4.85 2.60 -7.45
CA CYS A 40 -4.46 3.91 -6.94
C CYS A 40 -2.95 4.03 -6.86
N TRP A 41 -2.51 5.25 -6.69
CA TRP A 41 -1.10 5.54 -6.41
C TRP A 41 -1.06 5.95 -4.95
N ILE A 42 -0.26 5.26 -4.16
CA ILE A 42 -0.15 5.55 -2.74
C ILE A 42 1.19 6.20 -2.49
N LYS A 43 1.18 7.42 -1.96
CA LYS A 43 2.40 8.15 -1.72
C LYS A 43 3.13 7.59 -0.51
N SER A 44 4.43 7.82 -0.46
CA SER A 44 5.22 7.32 0.64
C SER A 44 4.75 7.89 1.98
N ASN A 45 4.32 9.16 2.03
CA ASN A 45 3.85 9.71 3.29
C ASN A 45 2.50 9.11 3.70
N GLN A 46 1.69 8.67 2.74
CA GLN A 46 0.44 7.98 3.07
C GLN A 46 0.70 6.61 3.64
N ILE A 47 1.70 5.89 3.09
CA ILE A 47 2.07 4.60 3.62
C ILE A 47 2.56 4.75 5.05
N GLU A 48 3.37 5.77 5.29
CA GLU A 48 3.91 5.99 6.62
C GLU A 48 2.81 6.37 7.61
N ALA A 49 1.87 7.21 7.18
CA ALA A 49 0.76 7.61 8.04
C ALA A 49 -0.11 6.40 8.39
N ALA A 50 -0.34 5.52 7.42
CA ALA A 50 -1.14 4.33 7.67
C ALA A 50 -0.43 3.40 8.65
N ARG A 51 0.89 3.22 8.48
CA ARG A 51 1.65 2.38 9.39
C ARG A 51 1.59 2.93 10.82
N ILE A 52 1.73 4.24 10.97
CA ILE A 52 1.68 4.85 12.30
C ILE A 52 0.30 4.66 12.93
N ALA A 53 -0.77 4.86 12.16
CA ALA A 53 -2.11 4.69 12.68
C ALA A 53 -2.33 3.25 13.15
N LEU A 54 -1.83 2.29 12.36
CA LEU A 54 -1.99 0.89 12.69
C LEU A 54 -1.24 0.53 13.96
N THR A 55 0.03 0.91 14.05
CA THR A 55 0.83 0.55 15.21
C THR A 55 0.39 1.29 16.45
N ARG A 56 -0.14 2.50 16.29
CA ARG A 56 -0.63 3.23 17.46
C ARG A 56 -1.85 2.55 18.06
N TYR A 57 -2.75 2.05 17.22
CA TYR A 57 -3.93 1.38 17.73
C TYR A 57 -3.58 0.08 18.44
N THR A 58 -2.63 -0.68 17.88
CA THR A 58 -2.27 -1.94 18.50
C THR A 58 -1.30 -1.76 19.65
N ARG A 59 -0.86 -0.52 19.90
CA ARG A 59 0.09 -0.22 20.95
C ARG A 59 1.37 -1.01 20.77
N ARG A 60 1.74 -1.21 19.49
CA ARG A 60 2.96 -1.92 19.14
C ARG A 60 2.92 -3.40 19.48
N ASP A 61 1.74 -3.94 19.76
CA ASP A 61 1.63 -5.37 19.94
C ASP A 61 1.58 -6.01 18.56
N GLY A 62 2.14 -7.20 18.45
CA GLY A 62 2.12 -7.92 17.20
C GLY A 62 3.17 -7.42 16.24
N LYS A 63 3.12 -7.97 15.03
CA LYS A 63 4.03 -7.61 13.98
C LYS A 63 3.25 -7.08 12.79
N VAL A 64 3.84 -6.10 12.10
CA VAL A 64 3.23 -5.46 10.95
C VAL A 64 4.20 -5.54 9.79
N TRP A 65 3.71 -5.92 8.62
CA TRP A 65 4.52 -5.93 7.41
C TRP A 65 3.89 -4.96 6.42
N ILE A 66 4.74 -4.10 5.83
CA ILE A 66 4.30 -3.22 4.75
C ILE A 66 4.62 -3.96 3.47
N LYS A 67 3.60 -4.28 2.68
CA LYS A 67 3.78 -5.11 1.51
C LYS A 67 3.89 -4.34 0.21
N ILE A 68 3.92 -3.04 0.26
CA ILE A 68 4.08 -2.21 -0.94
C ILE A 68 5.23 -1.27 -0.70
N PHE A 69 5.85 -0.85 -1.78
CA PHE A 69 6.98 0.07 -1.69
C PHE A 69 6.82 1.16 -2.74
N PRO A 70 7.05 2.41 -2.40
CA PRO A 70 6.88 3.50 -3.34
C PRO A 70 8.13 3.64 -4.21
N ASP A 71 8.13 2.94 -5.33
CA ASP A 71 9.29 2.92 -6.21
C ASP A 71 9.10 3.72 -7.49
N LYS A 72 7.95 4.35 -7.69
CA LYS A 72 7.71 5.14 -8.88
C LYS A 72 7.83 6.63 -8.57
N PRO A 73 8.73 7.34 -9.24
CA PRO A 73 8.84 8.78 -8.99
C PRO A 73 7.76 9.54 -9.75
N VAL A 74 7.23 10.57 -9.13
CA VAL A 74 6.23 11.42 -9.76
C VAL A 74 6.82 12.82 -9.81
N THR A 75 6.75 13.43 -10.99
CA THR A 75 7.33 14.75 -11.19
C THR A 75 6.22 15.78 -11.29
N LYS A 76 6.55 17.01 -10.92
CA LYS A 76 5.60 18.08 -10.99
C LYS A 76 6.35 19.33 -11.43
N LYS A 77 5.83 20.03 -12.39
CA LYS A 77 6.46 21.26 -12.84
C LYS A 77 6.06 22.39 -11.90
N PRO A 78 7.00 23.24 -11.56
CA PRO A 78 6.65 24.43 -10.79
C PRO A 78 5.70 25.31 -11.58
N ALA A 79 4.92 26.11 -10.89
CA ALA A 79 3.93 26.93 -11.55
C ALA A 79 4.55 27.90 -12.55
N ASP A 80 5.77 28.34 -12.29
CA ASP A 80 6.41 29.31 -13.17
C ASP A 80 7.28 28.67 -14.22
N THR A 81 7.23 27.36 -14.40
CA THR A 81 8.03 26.68 -15.40
C THR A 81 7.35 26.81 -16.75
N ARG A 82 8.12 27.15 -17.79
CA ARG A 82 7.55 27.25 -19.12
C ARG A 82 7.11 25.88 -19.61
N MET A 83 6.01 25.90 -20.35
CA MET A 83 5.56 24.66 -20.94
C MET A 83 6.56 24.18 -21.96
N GLY A 84 6.75 22.90 -22.05
CA GLY A 84 7.66 22.35 -23.03
C GLY A 84 9.10 22.27 -22.59
N SER A 85 9.43 22.74 -21.43
CA SER A 85 10.81 22.67 -20.99
C SER A 85 11.19 21.32 -20.41
N GLY A 86 10.37 20.31 -20.60
CA GLY A 86 10.69 18.97 -20.15
C GLY A 86 10.07 18.64 -18.81
N LYS A 87 10.29 17.41 -18.34
CA LYS A 87 9.76 17.00 -17.05
C LYS A 87 10.53 17.63 -15.93
N GLY A 88 9.84 17.97 -14.89
CA GLY A 88 10.50 18.48 -13.68
C GLY A 88 11.22 17.38 -12.93
N SER A 89 11.84 17.74 -11.83
CA SER A 89 12.50 16.77 -10.97
C SER A 89 11.46 15.95 -10.23
N PRO A 90 11.79 14.72 -9.85
CA PRO A 90 10.86 13.94 -9.03
C PRO A 90 10.58 14.64 -7.71
N GLU A 91 9.31 14.76 -7.37
CA GLU A 91 8.92 15.39 -6.13
C GLU A 91 8.53 14.41 -5.06
N PHE A 92 7.99 13.31 -5.42
CA PHE A 92 7.60 12.31 -4.44
C PHE A 92 7.54 10.93 -5.09
N TRP A 93 7.48 9.94 -4.26
CA TRP A 93 7.48 8.56 -4.71
C TRP A 93 6.15 7.91 -4.37
N VAL A 94 5.66 7.05 -5.26
CA VAL A 94 4.39 6.37 -5.05
C VAL A 94 4.53 4.89 -5.33
N ALA A 95 3.66 4.10 -4.70
CA ALA A 95 3.48 2.70 -5.03
C ALA A 95 2.27 2.63 -5.94
N VAL A 96 2.43 1.95 -7.08
CA VAL A 96 1.32 1.76 -8.01
C VAL A 96 0.61 0.48 -7.58
N VAL A 97 -0.66 0.61 -7.21
CA VAL A 97 -1.40 -0.49 -6.62
C VAL A 97 -2.57 -0.86 -7.52
N LYS A 98 -2.72 -2.15 -7.77
CA LYS A 98 -3.85 -2.67 -8.54
C LYS A 98 -4.81 -3.36 -7.58
N PRO A 99 -6.09 -3.49 -7.97
CA PRO A 99 -7.05 -4.14 -7.08
C PRO A 99 -6.60 -5.54 -6.70
N GLY A 100 -6.78 -5.90 -5.45
CA GLY A 100 -6.37 -7.20 -4.94
C GLY A 100 -5.00 -7.23 -4.32
N ARG A 101 -4.23 -6.16 -4.44
CA ARG A 101 -2.88 -6.13 -3.87
C ARG A 101 -2.94 -6.00 -2.36
N VAL A 102 -2.18 -6.82 -1.66
CA VAL A 102 -2.07 -6.74 -0.21
C VAL A 102 -1.21 -5.53 0.13
N LEU A 103 -1.71 -4.68 1.00
CA LEU A 103 -1.00 -3.45 1.37
C LEU A 103 -0.27 -3.61 2.69
N PHE A 104 -0.93 -4.17 3.68
CA PHE A 104 -0.35 -4.39 5.00
C PHE A 104 -0.77 -5.75 5.50
N GLU A 105 0.11 -6.36 6.31
CA GLU A 105 -0.23 -7.62 6.99
C GLU A 105 0.06 -7.43 8.47
N ILE A 106 -0.68 -8.13 9.31
CA ILE A 106 -0.51 -8.02 10.74
C ILE A 106 -0.70 -9.38 11.38
N GLU A 107 0.04 -9.65 12.43
CA GLU A 107 -0.06 -10.88 13.15
C GLU A 107 0.19 -10.63 14.62
N GLY A 108 -0.32 -11.48 15.48
CA GLY A 108 -0.05 -11.34 16.91
C GLY A 108 -1.09 -10.56 17.67
N VAL A 109 -2.22 -10.24 17.05
CA VAL A 109 -3.32 -9.56 17.72
C VAL A 109 -4.60 -10.29 17.38
N SER A 110 -5.67 -10.02 18.10
CA SER A 110 -6.94 -10.65 17.83
C SER A 110 -7.53 -10.09 16.54
N GLU A 111 -8.49 -10.83 15.99
CA GLU A 111 -9.13 -10.38 14.77
C GLU A 111 -9.83 -9.04 14.97
N GLU A 112 -10.46 -8.87 16.12
CA GLU A 112 -11.16 -7.64 16.39
C GLU A 112 -10.21 -6.46 16.38
N VAL A 113 -9.07 -6.61 17.04
CA VAL A 113 -8.07 -5.54 17.09
C VAL A 113 -7.49 -5.32 15.70
N ALA A 114 -7.24 -6.40 14.95
CA ALA A 114 -6.69 -6.26 13.61
C ALA A 114 -7.65 -5.53 12.68
N ARG A 115 -8.94 -5.85 12.77
CA ARG A 115 -9.93 -5.18 11.92
C ARG A 115 -9.95 -3.68 12.17
N GLU A 116 -9.97 -3.29 13.42
CA GLU A 116 -10.03 -1.87 13.74
C GLU A 116 -8.74 -1.16 13.38
N ALA A 117 -7.60 -1.80 13.65
CA ALA A 117 -6.31 -1.19 13.33
C ALA A 117 -6.17 -0.97 11.83
N LEU A 118 -6.56 -1.96 11.03
CA LEU A 118 -6.46 -1.84 9.58
C LEU A 118 -7.49 -0.85 9.03
N ARG A 119 -8.65 -0.75 9.66
CA ARG A 119 -9.63 0.24 9.26
C ARG A 119 -9.09 1.65 9.44
N LEU A 120 -8.44 1.89 10.58
CA LEU A 120 -7.85 3.21 10.83
C LEU A 120 -6.72 3.50 9.86
N ALA A 121 -5.91 2.48 9.55
CA ALA A 121 -4.85 2.67 8.57
C ALA A 121 -5.43 2.98 7.20
N GLY A 122 -6.53 2.34 6.85
CA GLY A 122 -7.16 2.57 5.56
C GLY A 122 -7.65 4.00 5.37
N HIS A 123 -7.99 4.68 6.46
CA HIS A 123 -8.42 6.08 6.36
C HIS A 123 -7.29 6.99 5.91
N LYS A 124 -6.04 6.54 6.01
CA LYS A 124 -4.91 7.36 5.59
C LYS A 124 -4.52 7.11 4.14
N LEU A 125 -5.19 6.17 3.49
CA LEU A 125 -4.84 5.78 2.14
C LEU A 125 -5.84 6.38 1.15
N PRO A 126 -5.42 6.58 -0.10
CA PRO A 126 -6.29 7.23 -1.11
C PRO A 126 -7.28 6.30 -1.76
N CYS A 127 -7.20 5.01 -1.50
CA CYS A 127 -8.09 4.05 -2.16
C CYS A 127 -8.89 3.28 -1.14
N LYS A 128 -9.93 2.62 -1.61
CA LYS A 128 -10.74 1.78 -0.75
C LYS A 128 -10.02 0.47 -0.48
N THR A 129 -10.22 -0.06 0.69
CA THR A 129 -9.51 -1.25 1.12
C THR A 129 -10.50 -2.23 1.73
N LYS A 130 -10.04 -3.48 1.87
CA LYS A 130 -10.85 -4.55 2.43
C LYS A 130 -9.99 -5.38 3.35
N PHE A 131 -10.56 -5.77 4.48
CA PHE A 131 -9.89 -6.64 5.45
C PHE A 131 -9.92 -8.07 4.93
N ILE A 132 -8.83 -8.79 5.06
CA ILE A 132 -8.79 -10.19 4.68
C ILE A 132 -8.09 -11.00 5.76
N LYS A 133 -8.39 -12.29 5.79
CA LYS A 133 -7.77 -13.24 6.71
C LYS A 133 -7.05 -14.30 5.90
N LYS A 134 -6.02 -14.87 6.52
CA LYS A 134 -5.28 -15.92 5.87
C LYS A 134 -6.14 -17.16 5.83
N GLU A 135 -6.22 -17.77 4.65
CA GLU A 135 -6.99 -18.99 4.54
C GLU A 135 -6.27 -20.11 5.22
N GLU A 136 -7.02 -21.04 5.81
CA GLU A 136 -6.39 -22.15 6.44
C GLU A 136 -5.88 -23.10 5.41
N ALA A 137 -4.77 -23.65 5.70
CA ALA A 137 -4.16 -24.50 4.75
C ALA A 137 -5.03 -25.62 4.35
N LYS A 138 -5.71 -26.21 5.24
CA LYS A 138 -6.42 -27.28 4.88
C LYS A 138 -7.61 -26.84 4.39
N GLY A 139 -7.69 -26.12 3.86
CA GLY A 139 -8.62 -25.69 3.29
C GLY A 139 -9.85 -25.91 3.29
N GLY A 140 -9.98 -26.12 3.51
CA GLY A 140 -11.07 -26.27 3.49
C GLY A 140 -11.95 -25.22 3.56
N VAL A 141 -11.77 -24.44 4.21
CA VAL A 141 -12.66 -23.46 4.40
C VAL A 141 -12.70 -22.47 3.40
N LYS A 142 -13.78 -22.24 2.91
CA LYS A 142 -13.83 -21.33 1.98
C LYS A 142 -14.24 -20.17 2.58
N ASP A 143 -13.97 -19.18 2.35
CA ASP A 143 -14.27 -18.08 2.91
C ASP A 143 -15.33 -17.52 2.31
N GLU A 144 -16.15 -17.20 2.82
CA GLU A 144 -17.14 -16.72 2.30
C GLU A 144 -17.04 -15.41 2.07
N ASN A 145 -16.38 -14.90 2.13
CA ASN A 145 -16.23 -13.65 1.83
C ASN A 145 -17.02 -12.74 2.18
#